data_06d57c901d7a771e9c02ce3f0df10996
#
_entry.id   06d57c901d7a771e9c02ce3f0df10996
#
_cell.length_a   1.000
_cell.length_b   1.000
_cell.length_c   1.000
_cell.angle_alpha   90.00
_cell.angle_beta   90.00
_cell.angle_gamma   90.00
#
_symmetry.space_group_name_H-M   'P 1'
#
loop_
_entity.id
_entity.type
_entity.pdbx_description
1 polymer ?
#
loop_
_entity_poly.entity_id
_entity_poly.type
_entity_poly.pdbx_seq_one_letter_code
_entity_poly.pdbx_strand_id
1 'polypeptide(L)'
;MKPGDHPDFFRFAPPPGTSRESTLYLDREGRFFHDGVRVEHPPALEKALRSWIAIHPDDGRPILTNGYDWCYFRPHDTPMFIDAVTVNDDGTATLKLFDGTEEPLDPAALSIDDGVVCARVRGGRMEARFLRHAQTGLAPLLVSDDPPAIEVAGNTFELPPRKKK
;
A
#
# COMPACT_ATOMS: atom_id res chain seq x y z
N MET A 1 23.26 14.83 3.00
CA MET A 1 22.78 13.77 2.09
C MET A 1 22.67 12.48 2.87
N LYS A 2 21.52 11.81 2.79
CA LYS A 2 21.30 10.52 3.45
C LYS A 2 21.92 9.40 2.62
N PRO A 3 22.38 8.30 3.26
CA PRO A 3 22.86 7.14 2.51
C PRO A 3 21.86 6.64 1.45
N GLY A 4 20.55 6.74 1.71
CA GLY A 4 19.51 6.35 0.77
C GLY A 4 19.46 7.15 -0.53
N ASP A 5 20.14 8.30 -0.57
CA ASP A 5 20.22 9.12 -1.78
C ASP A 5 21.33 8.62 -2.74
N HIS A 6 22.16 7.69 -2.30
CA HIS A 6 23.19 7.09 -3.15
C HIS A 6 22.56 6.15 -4.18
N PRO A 7 22.98 6.21 -5.47
CA PRO A 7 22.35 5.36 -6.51
C PRO A 7 22.47 3.86 -6.25
N ASP A 8 23.47 3.41 -5.51
CA ASP A 8 23.69 1.99 -5.21
C ASP A 8 23.28 1.60 -3.80
N PHE A 9 22.53 2.46 -3.10
CA PHE A 9 22.13 2.21 -1.70
C PHE A 9 21.52 0.82 -1.48
N PHE A 10 20.63 0.39 -2.37
CA PHE A 10 19.94 -0.89 -2.24
C PHE A 10 20.79 -2.08 -2.72
N ARG A 11 21.98 -1.83 -3.23
CA ARG A 11 22.93 -2.86 -3.71
C ARG A 11 24.08 -3.08 -2.77
N PHE A 12 24.26 -2.22 -1.75
CA PHE A 12 25.28 -2.39 -0.75
C PHE A 12 24.96 -3.59 0.14
N ALA A 13 26.00 -4.37 0.48
CA ALA A 13 25.86 -5.48 1.39
C ALA A 13 25.43 -4.99 2.79
N PRO A 14 24.68 -5.81 3.54
CA PRO A 14 24.35 -5.45 4.92
C PRO A 14 25.62 -5.46 5.78
N PRO A 15 25.58 -4.82 6.97
CA PRO A 15 26.71 -4.89 7.91
C PRO A 15 27.10 -6.34 8.19
N PRO A 16 28.40 -6.60 8.45
CA PRO A 16 28.86 -7.97 8.73
C PRO A 16 28.05 -8.65 9.82
N GLY A 17 27.68 -9.91 9.61
CA GLY A 17 26.90 -10.69 10.57
C GLY A 17 25.41 -10.39 10.59
N THR A 18 24.91 -9.55 9.69
CA THR A 18 23.49 -9.23 9.57
C THR A 18 22.93 -9.67 8.22
N SER A 19 21.59 -9.65 8.09
CA SER A 19 20.88 -10.02 6.87
C SER A 19 19.90 -8.92 6.49
N ARG A 20 19.60 -8.78 5.21
CA ARG A 20 18.52 -7.93 4.72
C ARG A 20 17.15 -8.56 4.97
N GLU A 21 17.10 -9.86 5.21
CA GLU A 21 15.84 -10.52 5.59
C GLU A 21 15.46 -10.14 7.01
N SER A 22 14.15 -10.05 7.27
CA SER A 22 13.65 -9.76 8.62
C SER A 22 12.44 -10.64 8.91
N THR A 23 12.02 -10.68 10.17
CA THR A 23 10.81 -11.37 10.61
C THR A 23 9.60 -10.43 10.66
N LEU A 24 9.75 -9.22 10.12
CA LEU A 24 8.64 -8.27 10.06
C LEU A 24 7.59 -8.76 9.08
N TYR A 25 6.35 -8.77 9.54
CA TYR A 25 5.20 -9.28 8.79
C TYR A 25 4.07 -8.24 8.85
N LEU A 26 3.42 -8.02 7.71
CA LEU A 26 2.28 -7.11 7.60
C LEU A 26 1.04 -7.95 7.29
N ASP A 27 0.06 -7.94 8.18
CA ASP A 27 -1.13 -8.76 8.01
C ASP A 27 -2.16 -8.14 7.04
N ARG A 28 -3.30 -8.80 6.89
CA ARG A 28 -4.36 -8.38 5.96
C ARG A 28 -5.09 -7.11 6.39
N GLU A 29 -4.97 -6.74 7.66
CA GLU A 29 -5.59 -5.53 8.21
C GLU A 29 -4.60 -4.37 8.36
N GLY A 30 -3.38 -4.52 7.82
CA GLY A 30 -2.37 -3.45 7.86
C GLY A 30 -1.66 -3.34 9.21
N ARG A 31 -1.58 -4.43 9.97
CA ARG A 31 -0.88 -4.46 11.26
C ARG A 31 0.47 -5.13 11.12
N PHE A 32 1.49 -4.53 11.73
CA PHE A 32 2.84 -5.09 11.72
C PHE A 32 3.07 -6.02 12.90
N PHE A 33 3.82 -7.09 12.62
CA PHE A 33 4.29 -8.07 13.61
C PHE A 33 5.79 -8.24 13.47
N HIS A 34 6.46 -8.45 14.59
CA HIS A 34 7.88 -8.76 14.64
C HIS A 34 8.07 -10.01 15.49
N ASP A 35 8.67 -11.05 14.92
CA ASP A 35 8.81 -12.36 15.57
C ASP A 35 7.46 -12.89 16.08
N GLY A 36 6.37 -12.64 15.34
CA GLY A 36 5.03 -13.08 15.70
C GLY A 36 4.32 -12.20 16.73
N VAL A 37 4.95 -11.13 17.21
CA VAL A 37 4.37 -10.23 18.22
C VAL A 37 3.94 -8.93 17.55
N ARG A 38 2.71 -8.47 17.84
CA ARG A 38 2.18 -7.23 17.30
C ARG A 38 3.04 -6.02 17.68
N VAL A 39 3.41 -5.23 16.68
CA VAL A 39 4.14 -3.98 16.87
C VAL A 39 3.13 -2.85 17.06
N GLU A 40 2.75 -2.58 18.31
CA GLU A 40 1.75 -1.53 18.60
C GLU A 40 2.23 -0.52 19.62
N HIS A 41 3.34 -0.77 20.30
CA HIS A 41 3.88 0.13 21.30
C HIS A 41 5.37 0.40 21.07
N PRO A 42 5.79 1.65 21.07
CA PRO A 42 4.92 2.83 21.07
C PRO A 42 4.17 2.99 19.74
N PRO A 43 2.99 3.64 19.72
CA PRO A 43 2.23 3.81 18.45
C PRO A 43 3.03 4.51 17.35
N ALA A 44 3.97 5.36 17.71
CA ALA A 44 4.85 6.03 16.76
C ALA A 44 5.72 5.05 15.97
N LEU A 45 6.03 3.87 16.52
CA LEU A 45 6.83 2.88 15.83
C LEU A 45 6.06 2.27 14.64
N GLU A 46 4.81 1.87 14.84
CA GLU A 46 4.00 1.33 13.75
C GLU A 46 3.79 2.39 12.66
N LYS A 47 3.54 3.63 13.06
CA LYS A 47 3.42 4.74 12.12
C LYS A 47 4.69 4.93 11.31
N ALA A 48 5.86 4.86 11.96
CA ALA A 48 7.15 4.95 11.28
C ALA A 48 7.33 3.79 10.28
N LEU A 49 7.04 2.58 10.69
CA LEU A 49 7.15 1.41 9.81
C LEU A 49 6.30 1.57 8.55
N ARG A 50 5.07 2.06 8.69
CA ARG A 50 4.21 2.32 7.53
C ARG A 50 4.84 3.33 6.57
N SER A 51 5.47 4.37 7.09
CA SER A 51 6.12 5.41 6.28
C SER A 51 7.38 4.92 5.58
N TRP A 52 7.96 3.80 6.03
CA TRP A 52 9.19 3.23 5.49
C TRP A 52 8.95 2.21 4.37
N ILE A 53 7.69 1.87 4.09
CA ILE A 53 7.37 0.88 3.06
C ILE A 53 7.80 1.40 1.68
N ALA A 54 8.53 0.57 0.96
CA ALA A 54 8.99 0.85 -0.40
C ALA A 54 9.13 -0.47 -1.16
N ILE A 55 9.51 -0.36 -2.43
CA ILE A 55 9.76 -1.52 -3.28
C ILE A 55 11.23 -1.50 -3.67
N HIS A 56 11.90 -2.64 -3.52
CA HIS A 56 13.31 -2.76 -3.93
C HIS A 56 13.42 -2.52 -5.44
N PRO A 57 14.31 -1.63 -5.90
CA PRO A 57 14.36 -1.24 -7.31
C PRO A 57 14.80 -2.36 -8.26
N ASP A 58 15.53 -3.36 -7.77
CA ASP A 58 16.06 -4.42 -8.63
C ASP A 58 15.16 -5.66 -8.70
N ASP A 59 14.61 -6.10 -7.55
CA ASP A 59 13.84 -7.35 -7.48
C ASP A 59 12.34 -7.19 -7.27
N GLY A 60 11.87 -5.96 -7.02
CA GLY A 60 10.45 -5.68 -6.83
C GLY A 60 9.88 -6.17 -5.50
N ARG A 61 10.71 -6.65 -4.58
CA ARG A 61 10.26 -7.13 -3.28
C ARG A 61 9.94 -5.95 -2.35
N PRO A 62 8.92 -6.09 -1.48
CA PRO A 62 8.65 -5.07 -0.47
C PRO A 62 9.78 -4.94 0.54
N ILE A 63 10.14 -3.71 0.85
CA ILE A 63 11.18 -3.37 1.81
C ILE A 63 10.71 -2.29 2.76
N LEU A 64 11.41 -2.16 3.87
CA LEU A 64 11.30 -1.01 4.77
C LEU A 64 12.62 -0.26 4.72
N THR A 65 12.55 1.05 4.53
CA THR A 65 13.75 1.89 4.55
C THR A 65 13.47 3.22 5.24
N ASN A 66 14.39 3.61 6.11
CA ASN A 66 14.37 4.92 6.75
C ASN A 66 15.34 5.91 6.08
N GLY A 67 15.93 5.52 4.94
CA GLY A 67 16.92 6.33 4.23
C GLY A 67 18.34 6.14 4.73
N TYR A 68 18.55 5.42 5.82
CA TYR A 68 19.86 5.12 6.39
C TYR A 68 20.20 3.64 6.33
N ASP A 69 19.17 2.80 6.37
CA ASP A 69 19.29 1.36 6.22
C ASP A 69 17.99 0.81 5.62
N TRP A 70 17.97 -0.47 5.29
CA TRP A 70 16.78 -1.11 4.73
C TRP A 70 16.81 -2.61 4.99
N CYS A 71 15.60 -3.21 4.99
CA CYS A 71 15.44 -4.66 5.10
C CYS A 71 14.21 -5.09 4.31
N TYR A 72 14.16 -6.36 3.94
CA TYR A 72 12.95 -6.96 3.39
C TYR A 72 11.95 -7.20 4.51
N PHE A 73 10.67 -7.13 4.19
CA PHE A 73 9.61 -7.58 5.08
C PHE A 73 8.61 -8.40 4.28
N ARG A 74 7.75 -9.13 4.97
CA ARG A 74 6.78 -10.00 4.31
C ARG A 74 5.36 -9.48 4.54
N PRO A 75 4.70 -8.93 3.50
CA PRO A 75 3.27 -8.69 3.57
C PRO A 75 2.51 -10.00 3.37
N HIS A 76 1.36 -10.14 4.02
CA HIS A 76 0.47 -11.26 3.77
C HIS A 76 0.03 -11.27 2.30
N ASP A 77 -0.28 -10.10 1.77
CA ASP A 77 -0.73 -9.90 0.39
C ASP A 77 -0.16 -8.60 -0.16
N THR A 78 -0.83 -7.46 0.04
CA THR A 78 -0.34 -6.18 -0.45
C THR A 78 0.56 -5.49 0.56
N PRO A 79 1.60 -4.77 0.09
CA PRO A 79 2.48 -4.02 0.99
C PRO A 79 1.89 -2.69 1.45
N MET A 80 0.80 -2.23 0.83
CA MET A 80 0.18 -0.94 1.12
C MET A 80 -1.31 -1.13 1.35
N PHE A 81 -1.93 -0.17 2.04
CA PHE A 81 -3.37 -0.18 2.29
C PHE A 81 -3.95 1.21 2.07
N ILE A 82 -5.20 1.23 1.60
CA ILE A 82 -5.97 2.48 1.48
C ILE A 82 -6.74 2.66 2.78
N ASP A 83 -6.53 3.81 3.43
CA ASP A 83 -7.10 4.12 4.73
C ASP A 83 -8.36 4.97 4.64
N ALA A 84 -8.47 5.82 3.61
CA ALA A 84 -9.65 6.66 3.42
C ALA A 84 -9.82 7.06 1.96
N VAL A 85 -11.06 7.36 1.60
CA VAL A 85 -11.43 7.90 0.29
C VAL A 85 -12.20 9.19 0.53
N THR A 86 -11.78 10.27 -0.13
CA THR A 86 -12.50 11.53 -0.13
C THR A 86 -13.05 11.78 -1.52
N VAL A 87 -14.36 11.93 -1.63
CA VAL A 87 -15.01 12.29 -2.90
C VAL A 87 -15.02 13.80 -3.01
N ASN A 88 -14.48 14.31 -4.11
CA ASN A 88 -14.36 15.74 -4.35
C ASN A 88 -15.60 16.30 -5.07
N ASP A 89 -15.79 17.61 -5.03
CA ASP A 89 -16.98 18.27 -5.61
C ASP A 89 -17.06 18.06 -7.13
N ASP A 90 -15.95 17.84 -7.80
CA ASP A 90 -15.91 17.61 -9.25
C ASP A 90 -16.17 16.15 -9.64
N GLY A 91 -16.48 15.30 -8.69
CA GLY A 91 -16.75 13.87 -8.93
C GLY A 91 -15.50 13.00 -8.97
N THR A 92 -14.32 13.56 -8.79
CA THR A 92 -13.09 12.80 -8.61
C THR A 92 -12.95 12.36 -7.16
N ALA A 93 -11.97 11.51 -6.87
CA ALA A 93 -11.74 11.07 -5.50
C ALA A 93 -10.24 11.08 -5.18
N THR A 94 -9.93 11.28 -3.91
CA THR A 94 -8.57 11.24 -3.39
C THR A 94 -8.44 10.06 -2.44
N LEU A 95 -7.40 9.27 -2.64
CA LEU A 95 -7.05 8.16 -1.74
C LEU A 95 -6.07 8.64 -0.69
N LYS A 96 -6.34 8.27 0.57
CA LYS A 96 -5.36 8.40 1.63
C LYS A 96 -4.81 7.02 1.94
N LEU A 97 -3.50 6.85 1.78
CA LEU A 97 -2.82 5.61 2.09
C LEU A 97 -2.54 5.55 3.60
N PHE A 98 -2.38 4.33 4.11
CA PHE A 98 -2.22 4.16 5.57
C PHE A 98 -0.87 4.67 6.10
N ASP A 99 0.05 5.04 5.22
CA ASP A 99 1.29 5.73 5.59
C ASP A 99 1.10 7.25 5.75
N GLY A 100 -0.12 7.75 5.50
CA GLY A 100 -0.45 9.17 5.63
C GLY A 100 -0.33 9.96 4.33
N THR A 101 0.20 9.37 3.27
CA THR A 101 0.29 10.06 1.97
C THR A 101 -1.05 10.02 1.24
N GLU A 102 -1.23 10.94 0.31
CA GLU A 102 -2.45 11.02 -0.50
C GLU A 102 -2.10 11.00 -1.98
N GLU A 103 -3.02 10.46 -2.79
CA GLU A 103 -2.90 10.50 -4.23
C GLU A 103 -4.29 10.44 -4.87
N PRO A 104 -4.44 10.92 -6.12
CA PRO A 104 -5.72 10.81 -6.82
C PRO A 104 -6.11 9.35 -7.06
N LEU A 105 -7.40 9.04 -6.92
CA LEU A 105 -7.92 7.74 -7.32
C LEU A 105 -7.87 7.65 -8.85
N ASP A 106 -7.19 6.62 -9.34
CA ASP A 106 -7.23 6.25 -10.75
C ASP A 106 -8.22 5.08 -10.90
N PRO A 107 -9.41 5.30 -11.46
CA PRO A 107 -10.41 4.24 -11.55
C PRO A 107 -9.95 3.06 -12.41
N ALA A 108 -9.06 3.27 -13.37
CA ALA A 108 -8.52 2.20 -14.20
C ALA A 108 -7.55 1.30 -13.43
N ALA A 109 -7.07 1.74 -12.28
CA ALA A 109 -6.15 0.97 -11.44
C ALA A 109 -6.87 0.11 -10.39
N LEU A 110 -8.20 0.16 -10.33
CA LEU A 110 -8.99 -0.58 -9.35
C LEU A 110 -9.30 -1.99 -9.82
N SER A 111 -9.41 -2.91 -8.87
CA SER A 111 -9.82 -4.30 -9.11
C SER A 111 -10.54 -4.83 -7.88
N ILE A 112 -11.15 -6.01 -8.01
CA ILE A 112 -11.86 -6.68 -6.92
C ILE A 112 -11.20 -8.04 -6.66
N ASP A 113 -10.95 -8.33 -5.40
CA ASP A 113 -10.45 -9.62 -4.94
C ASP A 113 -11.34 -10.13 -3.81
N ASP A 114 -12.21 -11.08 -4.13
CA ASP A 114 -13.14 -11.70 -3.17
C ASP A 114 -13.91 -10.64 -2.35
N GLY A 115 -14.49 -9.67 -3.06
CA GLY A 115 -15.28 -8.61 -2.44
C GLY A 115 -14.48 -7.45 -1.86
N VAL A 116 -13.16 -7.50 -1.93
CA VAL A 116 -12.29 -6.44 -1.42
C VAL A 116 -11.71 -5.66 -2.59
N VAL A 117 -11.84 -4.34 -2.52
CA VAL A 117 -11.26 -3.47 -3.55
C VAL A 117 -9.76 -3.36 -3.35
N CYS A 118 -9.04 -3.47 -4.45
CA CYS A 118 -7.60 -3.26 -4.51
C CYS A 118 -7.28 -2.18 -5.53
N ALA A 119 -6.15 -1.55 -5.39
CA ALA A 119 -5.69 -0.50 -6.30
C ALA A 119 -4.20 -0.63 -6.54
N ARG A 120 -3.76 -0.25 -7.74
CA ARG A 120 -2.34 -0.01 -7.98
C ARG A 120 -2.09 1.46 -7.69
N VAL A 121 -1.13 1.74 -6.82
CA VAL A 121 -0.81 3.08 -6.35
C VAL A 121 0.64 3.43 -6.66
N ARG A 122 1.00 4.68 -6.43
CA ARG A 122 2.37 5.18 -6.65
C ARG A 122 2.85 4.93 -8.09
N GLY A 123 2.01 5.32 -9.06
CA GLY A 123 2.35 5.14 -10.47
C GLY A 123 2.31 3.68 -10.92
N GLY A 124 1.54 2.84 -10.25
CA GLY A 124 1.40 1.42 -10.57
C GLY A 124 2.50 0.53 -10.01
N ARG A 125 3.41 1.10 -9.21
CA ARG A 125 4.56 0.35 -8.68
C ARG A 125 4.22 -0.51 -7.48
N MET A 126 3.07 -0.26 -6.83
CA MET A 126 2.71 -0.92 -5.58
C MET A 126 1.24 -1.26 -5.58
N GLU A 127 0.90 -2.44 -5.09
CA GLU A 127 -0.49 -2.82 -4.89
C GLU A 127 -0.95 -2.46 -3.49
N ALA A 128 -2.21 -2.02 -3.37
CA ALA A 128 -2.82 -1.66 -2.10
C ALA A 128 -4.19 -2.31 -1.98
N ARG A 129 -4.51 -2.78 -0.78
CA ARG A 129 -5.84 -3.28 -0.41
C ARG A 129 -6.57 -2.15 0.30
N PHE A 130 -7.87 -2.01 0.03
CA PHE A 130 -8.69 -1.10 0.82
C PHE A 130 -8.93 -1.73 2.19
N LEU A 131 -8.69 -0.97 3.26
CA LEU A 131 -9.19 -1.36 4.57
C LEU A 131 -10.72 -1.27 4.56
N ARG A 132 -11.38 -2.07 5.38
CA ARG A 132 -12.86 -2.16 5.36
C ARG A 132 -13.52 -0.79 5.45
N HIS A 133 -13.09 0.04 6.40
CA HIS A 133 -13.66 1.36 6.60
C HIS A 133 -13.40 2.30 5.41
N ALA A 134 -12.29 2.11 4.71
CA ALA A 134 -11.98 2.91 3.51
C ALA A 134 -12.84 2.50 2.33
N GLN A 135 -13.11 1.20 2.19
CA GLN A 135 -13.93 0.70 1.08
C GLN A 135 -15.34 1.29 1.11
N THR A 136 -15.90 1.51 2.31
CA THR A 136 -17.21 2.15 2.43
C THR A 136 -17.21 3.58 1.88
N GLY A 137 -16.05 4.23 1.84
CA GLY A 137 -15.90 5.56 1.25
C GLY A 137 -16.10 5.60 -0.26
N LEU A 138 -16.09 4.44 -0.93
CA LEU A 138 -16.41 4.36 -2.36
C LEU A 138 -17.92 4.35 -2.63
N ALA A 139 -18.74 4.15 -1.62
CA ALA A 139 -20.20 4.03 -1.79
C ALA A 139 -20.83 5.18 -2.58
N PRO A 140 -20.44 6.47 -2.36
CA PRO A 140 -21.01 7.56 -3.16
C PRO A 140 -20.70 7.47 -4.66
N LEU A 141 -19.67 6.72 -5.04
CA LEU A 141 -19.28 6.55 -6.44
C LEU A 141 -19.94 5.33 -7.09
N LEU A 142 -20.47 4.38 -6.30
CA LEU A 142 -21.03 3.14 -6.83
C LEU A 142 -22.28 3.42 -7.69
N VAL A 143 -22.29 2.84 -8.90
CA VAL A 143 -23.43 2.93 -9.81
C VAL A 143 -24.00 1.55 -10.14
N SER A 144 -23.28 0.47 -9.81
CA SER A 144 -23.73 -0.90 -10.01
C SER A 144 -23.02 -1.83 -9.04
N ASP A 145 -23.72 -2.86 -8.54
CA ASP A 145 -23.14 -3.89 -7.66
C ASP A 145 -22.75 -5.14 -8.43
N ASP A 146 -23.40 -5.43 -9.55
CA ASP A 146 -23.16 -6.64 -10.33
C ASP A 146 -23.33 -6.36 -11.83
N PRO A 147 -22.23 -6.16 -12.57
CA PRO A 147 -20.85 -6.12 -12.08
C PRO A 147 -20.59 -4.83 -11.27
N PRO A 148 -19.64 -4.88 -10.33
CA PRO A 148 -19.31 -3.69 -9.54
C PRO A 148 -18.74 -2.60 -10.45
N ALA A 149 -19.29 -1.41 -10.35
CA ALA A 149 -18.89 -0.27 -11.18
C ALA A 149 -19.02 1.03 -10.40
N ILE A 150 -18.12 1.96 -10.71
CA ILE A 150 -18.14 3.30 -10.11
C ILE A 150 -18.17 4.36 -11.20
N GLU A 151 -18.67 5.54 -10.84
CA GLU A 151 -18.63 6.72 -11.69
C GLU A 151 -17.64 7.72 -11.12
N VAL A 152 -16.67 8.13 -11.95
CA VAL A 152 -15.66 9.13 -11.57
C VAL A 152 -15.65 10.20 -12.65
N ALA A 153 -15.87 11.45 -12.23
CA ALA A 153 -15.88 12.61 -13.14
C ALA A 153 -16.79 12.41 -14.36
N GLY A 154 -17.96 11.76 -14.16
CA GLY A 154 -18.96 11.54 -15.22
C GLY A 154 -18.72 10.30 -16.08
N ASN A 155 -17.66 9.54 -15.84
CA ASN A 155 -17.35 8.31 -16.58
C ASN A 155 -17.55 7.10 -15.69
N THR A 156 -18.09 6.03 -16.26
CA THR A 156 -18.35 4.77 -15.55
C THR A 156 -17.20 3.78 -15.79
N PHE A 157 -16.74 3.15 -14.72
CA PHE A 157 -15.68 2.16 -14.75
C PHE A 157 -16.12 0.89 -14.03
N GLU A 158 -16.09 -0.24 -14.72
CA GLU A 158 -16.26 -1.53 -14.06
C GLU A 158 -14.98 -1.91 -13.34
N LEU A 159 -15.10 -2.55 -12.17
CA LEU A 159 -13.96 -3.05 -11.42
C LEU A 159 -13.72 -4.51 -11.83
N PRO A 160 -12.61 -4.78 -12.56
CA PRO A 160 -12.32 -6.15 -12.98
C PRO A 160 -11.82 -7.00 -11.82
N PRO A 161 -11.86 -8.33 -11.96
CA PRO A 161 -11.19 -9.20 -11.00
C PRO A 161 -9.70 -8.85 -10.89
N ARG A 162 -9.17 -8.90 -9.67
CA ARG A 162 -7.76 -8.65 -9.44
C ARG A 162 -6.92 -9.73 -10.08
N LYS A 163 -5.87 -9.33 -10.79
CA LYS A 163 -4.86 -10.24 -11.33
C LYS A 163 -3.75 -10.39 -10.31
N LYS A 164 -3.60 -11.60 -9.78
CA LYS A 164 -2.49 -11.93 -8.88
C LYS A 164 -1.34 -12.52 -9.70
N LYS A 165 -0.14 -12.18 -9.28
CA LYS A 165 1.06 -12.75 -9.87
C LYS A 165 1.33 -14.15 -9.31
#